data_699c57446b8061ef1abd90c798746caf
#
_entry.id   699c57446b8061ef1abd90c798746caf
#
_cell.length_a   1.000
_cell.length_b   1.000
_cell.length_c   1.000
_cell.angle_alpha   90.00
_cell.angle_beta   90.00
_cell.angle_gamma   90.00
#
_symmetry.space_group_name_H-M   'P 1'
#
loop_
_entity.id
_entity.type
_entity.pdbx_description
1 polymer ?
#
loop_
_entity_poly.entity_id
_entity_poly.type
_entity_poly.pdbx_seq_one_letter_code
_entity_poly.pdbx_strand_id
1 'polypeptide(L)'
;MKNGDLTMYNKIILKGITISDLGECHENFKENYLQITMKCNRFSKGEDTLKVYFQRDMSGLHLLKKGVKLKLTGEICVHSMNDENTRKNHTITFVICESFKLCTGMDRNEPDVDEVRLEGIICKKPTFRITAANLALATIILRVSCMENISYVPCIFWQKNANQIADIPAGTTIEITGRLQSRNYIKRVDKKELTKTTYEVSVSKITNVIWND
;
A
#
# COMPACT_ATOMS: atom_id res chain seq x y z
N MET A 1 31.06 -15.00 6.51
CA MET A 1 29.79 -15.26 5.82
C MET A 1 29.35 -13.95 5.21
N LYS A 2 29.27 -13.86 3.89
CA LYS A 2 28.83 -12.63 3.21
C LYS A 2 27.32 -12.47 3.46
N ASN A 3 26.94 -11.38 4.13
CA ASN A 3 25.54 -10.91 4.12
C ASN A 3 25.17 -10.65 2.65
N GLY A 4 24.46 -11.60 2.04
CA GLY A 4 23.77 -11.33 0.80
C GLY A 4 22.73 -10.25 1.11
N ASP A 5 22.90 -9.08 0.53
CA ASP A 5 21.84 -8.07 0.49
C ASP A 5 20.62 -8.74 -0.15
N LEU A 6 19.69 -9.21 0.70
CA LEU A 6 18.34 -9.55 0.28
C LEU A 6 17.71 -8.24 -0.17
N THR A 7 17.79 -7.95 -1.45
CA THR A 7 17.04 -6.85 -2.07
C THR A 7 15.58 -7.19 -1.98
N MET A 8 14.96 -6.85 -0.85
CA MET A 8 13.53 -7.03 -0.62
C MET A 8 12.77 -6.24 -1.69
N TYR A 9 11.99 -6.95 -2.48
CA TYR A 9 11.26 -6.38 -3.59
C TYR A 9 10.00 -5.66 -3.11
N ASN A 10 9.81 -4.41 -3.52
CA ASN A 10 8.65 -3.59 -3.21
C ASN A 10 8.24 -2.82 -4.45
N LYS A 11 7.24 -3.33 -5.15
CA LYS A 11 6.75 -2.70 -6.39
C LYS A 11 5.24 -2.66 -6.42
N ILE A 12 4.73 -1.52 -6.88
CA ILE A 12 3.32 -1.32 -7.19
C ILE A 12 3.17 -0.70 -8.57
N ILE A 13 2.18 -1.19 -9.32
CA ILE A 13 1.72 -0.60 -10.57
C ILE A 13 0.31 -0.10 -10.35
N LEU A 14 0.08 1.19 -10.50
CA LEU A 14 -1.23 1.79 -10.42
C LEU A 14 -1.63 2.40 -11.77
N LYS A 15 -2.89 2.21 -12.14
CA LYS A 15 -3.57 2.93 -13.22
C LYS A 15 -4.93 3.36 -12.70
N GLY A 16 -5.21 4.66 -12.75
CA GLY A 16 -6.44 5.21 -12.19
C GLY A 16 -6.59 6.69 -12.48
N ILE A 17 -7.57 7.31 -11.87
CA ILE A 17 -7.91 8.73 -12.07
C ILE A 17 -7.49 9.53 -10.83
N THR A 18 -6.84 10.66 -11.05
CA THR A 18 -6.57 11.65 -9.99
C THR A 18 -7.87 12.28 -9.51
N ILE A 19 -8.07 12.34 -8.20
CA ILE A 19 -9.26 12.96 -7.59
C ILE A 19 -8.93 14.24 -6.81
N SER A 20 -7.64 14.60 -6.75
CA SER A 20 -7.15 15.89 -6.27
C SER A 20 -6.21 16.52 -7.27
N ASP A 21 -5.96 17.81 -7.14
CA ASP A 21 -4.82 18.47 -7.77
C ASP A 21 -3.52 18.08 -7.03
N LEU A 22 -2.39 18.37 -7.66
CA LEU A 22 -1.08 18.23 -7.05
C LEU A 22 -0.93 19.27 -5.93
N GLY A 23 -0.56 18.82 -4.75
CA GLY A 23 -0.44 19.66 -3.55
C GLY A 23 0.71 19.25 -2.66
N GLU A 24 0.87 19.98 -1.55
CA GLU A 24 1.89 19.69 -0.55
C GLU A 24 1.62 18.37 0.20
N CYS A 25 2.69 17.67 0.57
CA CYS A 25 2.65 16.53 1.45
C CYS A 25 2.53 16.96 2.92
N HIS A 26 2.43 15.98 3.83
CA HIS A 26 2.62 16.23 5.25
C HIS A 26 4.08 16.66 5.54
N GLU A 27 4.31 17.28 6.70
CA GLU A 27 5.54 18.03 7.03
C GLU A 27 6.85 17.26 6.82
N ASN A 28 6.88 15.96 7.14
CA ASN A 28 8.12 15.15 7.01
C ASN A 28 8.58 14.92 5.56
N PHE A 29 7.72 15.17 4.57
CA PHE A 29 8.02 14.99 3.15
C PHE A 29 7.85 16.26 2.33
N LYS A 30 7.40 17.35 2.96
CA LYS A 30 7.01 18.61 2.34
C LYS A 30 8.09 19.23 1.45
N GLU A 31 9.35 19.14 1.85
CA GLU A 31 10.46 19.76 1.12
C GLU A 31 10.77 19.03 -0.19
N ASN A 32 10.63 17.71 -0.21
CA ASN A 32 11.10 16.87 -1.31
C ASN A 32 9.97 16.32 -2.19
N TYR A 33 8.73 16.32 -1.71
CA TYR A 33 7.63 15.65 -2.39
C TYR A 33 6.38 16.53 -2.53
N LEU A 34 5.62 16.23 -3.58
CA LEU A 34 4.25 16.67 -3.79
C LEU A 34 3.33 15.44 -3.78
N GLN A 35 2.05 15.62 -3.47
CA GLN A 35 1.09 14.52 -3.42
C GLN A 35 -0.12 14.74 -4.29
N ILE A 36 -0.67 13.64 -4.79
CA ILE A 36 -2.03 13.56 -5.30
C ILE A 36 -2.79 12.42 -4.61
N THR A 37 -4.09 12.45 -4.74
CA THR A 37 -4.95 11.31 -4.41
C THR A 37 -5.46 10.70 -5.71
N MET A 38 -5.26 9.38 -5.86
CA MET A 38 -5.75 8.62 -6.99
C MET A 38 -6.92 7.72 -6.56
N LYS A 39 -7.84 7.51 -7.49
CA LYS A 39 -8.89 6.51 -7.40
C LYS A 39 -8.63 5.41 -8.40
N CYS A 40 -8.63 4.15 -7.92
CA CYS A 40 -8.54 2.94 -8.73
C CYS A 40 -9.80 2.11 -8.53
N ASN A 41 -10.52 1.80 -9.61
CA ASN A 41 -11.69 0.95 -9.55
C ASN A 41 -11.27 -0.52 -9.46
N ARG A 42 -11.97 -1.27 -8.61
CA ARG A 42 -11.76 -2.73 -8.49
C ARG A 42 -12.53 -3.48 -9.57
N PHE A 43 -12.04 -4.64 -9.97
CA PHE A 43 -12.82 -5.58 -10.80
C PHE A 43 -14.09 -6.06 -10.07
N SER A 44 -14.01 -6.29 -8.75
CA SER A 44 -15.17 -6.52 -7.88
C SER A 44 -15.69 -5.17 -7.43
N LYS A 45 -16.92 -4.82 -7.68
CA LYS A 45 -17.57 -3.55 -7.29
C LYS A 45 -16.89 -2.86 -6.11
N GLY A 46 -16.47 -1.61 -6.29
CA GLY A 46 -15.80 -0.78 -5.29
C GLY A 46 -14.60 -0.04 -5.87
N GLU A 47 -14.03 0.83 -5.06
CA GLU A 47 -12.90 1.68 -5.44
C GLU A 47 -11.90 1.77 -4.29
N ASP A 48 -10.64 2.00 -4.63
CA ASP A 48 -9.59 2.31 -3.70
C ASP A 48 -9.13 3.76 -3.90
N THR A 49 -8.96 4.47 -2.80
CA THR A 49 -8.45 5.85 -2.80
C THR A 49 -7.06 5.84 -2.22
N LEU A 50 -6.05 6.12 -3.04
CA LEU A 50 -4.64 5.94 -2.70
C LEU A 50 -3.90 7.27 -2.76
N LYS A 51 -3.02 7.53 -1.78
CA LYS A 51 -2.10 8.67 -1.78
C LYS A 51 -0.85 8.31 -2.57
N VAL A 52 -0.46 9.19 -3.48
CA VAL A 52 0.76 9.04 -4.29
C VAL A 52 1.63 10.27 -4.13
N TYR A 53 2.90 10.06 -3.85
CA TYR A 53 3.92 11.08 -3.66
C TYR A 53 4.87 11.08 -4.84
N PHE A 54 5.21 12.28 -5.31
CA PHE A 54 6.10 12.55 -6.44
C PHE A 54 7.26 13.40 -5.97
N GLN A 55 8.49 13.06 -6.33
CA GLN A 55 9.62 13.94 -6.12
C GLN A 55 9.42 15.25 -6.90
N ARG A 56 9.77 16.37 -6.30
CA ARG A 56 9.52 17.71 -6.89
C ARG A 56 10.25 17.98 -8.20
N ASP A 57 11.36 17.28 -8.42
CA ASP A 57 12.19 17.37 -9.62
C ASP A 57 11.72 16.47 -10.78
N MET A 58 10.69 15.66 -10.56
CA MET A 58 10.16 14.81 -11.63
C MET A 58 9.56 15.66 -12.76
N SER A 59 9.92 15.32 -14.00
CA SER A 59 9.36 15.96 -15.17
C SER A 59 7.87 15.65 -15.36
N GLY A 60 7.13 16.62 -15.90
CA GLY A 60 5.71 16.43 -16.24
C GLY A 60 4.72 16.63 -15.08
N LEU A 61 5.16 16.99 -13.87
CA LEU A 61 4.29 17.23 -12.73
C LEU A 61 3.22 18.29 -12.98
N HIS A 62 3.51 19.31 -13.77
CA HIS A 62 2.57 20.39 -14.17
C HIS A 62 1.33 19.86 -14.92
N LEU A 63 1.39 18.64 -15.44
CA LEU A 63 0.28 17.95 -16.13
C LEU A 63 -0.65 17.21 -15.16
N LEU A 64 -0.23 17.02 -13.90
CA LEU A 64 -1.00 16.30 -12.90
C LEU A 64 -2.04 17.23 -12.28
N LYS A 65 -3.28 17.05 -12.71
CA LYS A 65 -4.47 17.77 -12.22
C LYS A 65 -5.57 16.78 -11.91
N LYS A 66 -6.54 17.20 -11.14
CA LYS A 66 -7.76 16.42 -10.89
C LYS A 66 -8.44 16.00 -12.20
N GLY A 67 -8.84 14.74 -12.30
CA GLY A 67 -9.51 14.17 -13.47
C GLY A 67 -8.58 13.59 -14.53
N VAL A 68 -7.27 13.64 -14.30
CA VAL A 68 -6.29 13.02 -15.21
C VAL A 68 -6.19 11.52 -14.93
N LYS A 69 -6.25 10.70 -15.97
CA LYS A 69 -5.94 9.27 -15.87
C LYS A 69 -4.46 9.05 -16.15
N LEU A 70 -3.80 8.37 -15.23
CA LEU A 70 -2.37 8.05 -15.34
C LEU A 70 -2.07 6.62 -14.95
N LYS A 71 -0.97 6.09 -15.49
CA LYS A 71 -0.34 4.85 -15.05
C LYS A 71 1.00 5.20 -14.44
N LEU A 72 1.31 4.61 -13.28
CA LEU A 72 2.58 4.80 -12.58
C LEU A 72 3.14 3.49 -12.06
N THR A 73 4.44 3.49 -11.80
CA THR A 73 5.15 2.49 -10.99
C THR A 73 5.74 3.17 -9.77
N GLY A 74 5.88 2.41 -8.69
CA GLY A 74 6.41 2.96 -7.45
C GLY A 74 6.57 1.91 -6.35
N GLU A 75 6.78 2.39 -5.14
CA GLU A 75 6.94 1.59 -3.92
C GLU A 75 5.89 1.96 -2.87
N ILE A 76 5.45 0.97 -2.09
CA ILE A 76 4.54 1.18 -0.96
C ILE A 76 5.36 1.57 0.25
N CYS A 77 5.09 2.73 0.83
CA CYS A 77 5.72 3.23 2.02
C CYS A 77 4.72 3.41 3.15
N VAL A 78 5.13 3.04 4.35
CA VAL A 78 4.38 3.23 5.59
C VAL A 78 5.23 4.02 6.55
N HIS A 79 4.75 5.20 6.91
CA HIS A 79 5.43 6.10 7.83
C HIS A 79 4.62 6.29 9.10
N SER A 80 5.28 6.21 10.27
CA SER A 80 4.67 6.50 11.56
C SER A 80 4.90 7.97 11.92
N MET A 81 3.83 8.68 12.19
CA MET A 81 3.85 10.06 12.65
C MET A 81 3.40 10.13 14.10
N ASN A 82 4.11 10.89 14.90
CA ASN A 82 3.67 11.26 16.23
C ASN A 82 2.79 12.51 16.11
N ASP A 83 1.57 12.42 16.55
CA ASP A 83 0.72 13.58 16.74
C ASP A 83 1.08 14.20 18.12
N GLU A 84 1.80 15.30 18.10
CA GLU A 84 2.25 15.99 19.30
C GLU A 84 1.10 16.42 20.21
N ASN A 85 -0.07 16.74 19.63
CA ASN A 85 -1.24 17.19 20.38
C ASN A 85 -1.96 16.05 21.10
N THR A 86 -1.98 14.85 20.49
CA THR A 86 -2.71 13.70 21.04
C THR A 86 -1.80 12.64 21.65
N ARG A 87 -0.47 12.76 21.51
CA ARG A 87 0.55 11.76 21.88
C ARG A 87 0.26 10.36 21.30
N LYS A 88 -0.47 10.30 20.19
CA LYS A 88 -0.82 9.06 19.50
C LYS A 88 -0.05 8.93 18.20
N ASN A 89 0.50 7.76 17.98
CA ASN A 89 1.13 7.42 16.70
C ASN A 89 0.06 7.21 15.65
N HIS A 90 0.20 7.88 14.53
CA HIS A 90 -0.58 7.65 13.31
C HIS A 90 0.33 7.09 12.24
N THR A 91 -0.13 6.07 11.54
CA THR A 91 0.55 5.55 10.36
C THR A 91 -0.09 6.13 9.11
N ILE A 92 0.75 6.60 8.20
CA ILE A 92 0.34 7.01 6.86
C ILE A 92 0.91 5.99 5.89
N THR A 93 0.05 5.46 5.01
CA THR A 93 0.46 4.61 3.90
C THR A 93 0.28 5.40 2.60
N PHE A 94 1.30 5.38 1.77
CA PHE A 94 1.32 6.08 0.50
C PHE A 94 2.20 5.31 -0.49
N VAL A 95 2.10 5.68 -1.76
CA VAL A 95 2.96 5.18 -2.82
C VAL A 95 3.96 6.28 -3.19
N ILE A 96 5.25 5.99 -3.21
CA ILE A 96 6.25 6.88 -3.82
C ILE A 96 6.36 6.49 -5.29
N CYS A 97 6.07 7.45 -6.16
CA CYS A 97 6.13 7.27 -7.60
C CYS A 97 7.59 7.26 -8.07
N GLU A 98 7.98 6.24 -8.81
CA GLU A 98 9.26 6.15 -9.50
C GLU A 98 9.16 6.67 -10.94
N SER A 99 8.06 6.35 -11.61
CA SER A 99 7.79 6.82 -12.96
C SER A 99 6.29 6.86 -13.23
N PHE A 100 5.86 7.78 -14.09
CA PHE A 100 4.47 7.84 -14.50
C PHE A 100 4.31 8.23 -15.96
N LYS A 101 3.18 7.90 -16.53
CA LYS A 101 2.72 8.38 -17.85
C LYS A 101 1.24 8.72 -17.80
N LEU A 102 0.85 9.74 -18.54
CA LEU A 102 -0.56 10.06 -18.75
C LEU A 102 -1.20 9.04 -19.69
N CYS A 103 -2.41 8.61 -19.36
CA CYS A 103 -3.19 7.73 -20.22
C CYS A 103 -3.98 8.60 -21.21
N THR A 104 -3.67 8.45 -22.51
CA THR A 104 -4.31 9.16 -23.62
C THR A 104 -4.89 8.17 -24.61
N GLY A 105 -5.80 8.63 -25.49
CA GLY A 105 -6.38 7.80 -26.51
C GLY A 105 -7.02 6.51 -25.96
N MET A 106 -6.68 5.35 -26.53
CA MET A 106 -7.21 4.05 -26.12
C MET A 106 -6.81 3.66 -24.69
N ASP A 107 -5.61 4.02 -24.25
CA ASP A 107 -5.13 3.73 -22.89
C ASP A 107 -6.05 4.29 -21.80
N ARG A 108 -6.76 5.39 -22.09
CA ARG A 108 -7.70 6.03 -21.17
C ARG A 108 -8.93 5.17 -20.88
N ASN A 109 -9.35 4.37 -21.85
CA ASN A 109 -10.54 3.54 -21.75
C ASN A 109 -10.27 2.14 -21.17
N GLU A 110 -8.99 1.75 -21.08
CA GLU A 110 -8.65 0.49 -20.46
C GLU A 110 -8.97 0.47 -18.95
N PRO A 111 -9.20 -0.72 -18.35
CA PRO A 111 -9.45 -0.87 -16.94
C PRO A 111 -8.35 -0.23 -16.07
N ASP A 112 -8.74 0.13 -14.86
CA ASP A 112 -7.78 0.53 -13.83
C ASP A 112 -6.92 -0.66 -13.40
N VAL A 113 -5.71 -0.38 -12.93
CA VAL A 113 -4.74 -1.39 -12.48
C VAL A 113 -4.31 -1.05 -11.06
N ASP A 114 -4.26 -2.05 -10.21
CA ASP A 114 -3.65 -2.00 -8.89
C ASP A 114 -2.99 -3.36 -8.66
N GLU A 115 -1.71 -3.42 -8.94
CA GLU A 115 -0.89 -4.62 -8.85
C GLU A 115 0.28 -4.39 -7.94
N VAL A 116 0.35 -5.19 -6.88
CA VAL A 116 1.41 -5.15 -5.86
C VAL A 116 2.23 -6.43 -5.94
N ARG A 117 3.55 -6.29 -5.85
CA ARG A 117 4.49 -7.38 -5.60
C ARG A 117 5.44 -6.98 -4.49
N LEU A 118 5.43 -7.74 -3.40
CA LEU A 118 6.29 -7.51 -2.24
C LEU A 118 7.07 -8.77 -1.90
N GLU A 119 8.34 -8.58 -1.56
CA GLU A 119 9.16 -9.55 -0.84
C GLU A 119 9.56 -8.94 0.48
N GLY A 120 9.38 -9.67 1.57
CA GLY A 120 9.69 -9.13 2.90
C GLY A 120 9.62 -10.18 3.99
N ILE A 121 9.91 -9.75 5.20
CA ILE A 121 9.99 -10.59 6.39
C ILE A 121 8.73 -10.43 7.23
N ILE A 122 8.14 -11.54 7.62
CA ILE A 122 6.99 -11.57 8.55
C ILE A 122 7.46 -11.09 9.93
N CYS A 123 6.91 -9.97 10.42
CA CYS A 123 7.36 -9.35 11.67
C CYS A 123 6.93 -10.11 12.92
N LYS A 124 5.77 -10.75 12.89
CA LYS A 124 5.17 -11.50 14.01
C LYS A 124 4.24 -12.58 13.50
N LYS A 125 3.96 -13.56 14.35
CA LYS A 125 3.03 -14.67 14.03
C LYS A 125 1.75 -14.13 13.39
N PRO A 126 1.27 -14.73 12.29
CA PRO A 126 0.01 -14.37 11.67
C PRO A 126 -1.16 -14.42 12.63
N THR A 127 -2.07 -13.46 12.53
CA THR A 127 -3.32 -13.48 13.28
C THR A 127 -4.41 -14.07 12.40
N PHE A 128 -4.84 -15.28 12.71
CA PHE A 128 -5.86 -16.02 11.98
C PHE A 128 -7.22 -15.96 12.69
N ARG A 129 -8.30 -15.84 11.94
CA ARG A 129 -9.68 -15.91 12.45
C ARG A 129 -10.66 -16.33 11.37
N ILE A 130 -11.80 -16.84 11.77
CA ILE A 130 -12.98 -17.02 10.91
C ILE A 130 -13.88 -15.80 11.11
N THR A 131 -14.30 -15.18 9.99
CA THR A 131 -15.21 -14.02 10.02
C THR A 131 -16.66 -14.45 10.30
N ALA A 132 -17.54 -13.49 10.61
CA ALA A 132 -18.98 -13.75 10.78
C ALA A 132 -19.64 -14.35 9.52
N ALA A 133 -19.07 -14.12 8.34
CA ALA A 133 -19.50 -14.71 7.08
C ALA A 133 -18.88 -16.10 6.81
N ASN A 134 -18.29 -16.73 7.82
CA ASN A 134 -17.60 -18.03 7.74
C ASN A 134 -16.45 -18.07 6.73
N LEU A 135 -15.73 -16.95 6.56
CA LEU A 135 -14.57 -16.85 5.70
C LEU A 135 -13.29 -16.82 6.53
N ALA A 136 -12.30 -17.64 6.13
CA ALA A 136 -10.98 -17.62 6.73
C ALA A 136 -10.26 -16.29 6.39
N LEU A 137 -9.69 -15.67 7.42
CA LEU A 137 -8.95 -14.43 7.33
C LEU A 137 -7.65 -14.53 8.13
N ALA A 138 -6.54 -14.13 7.55
CA ALA A 138 -5.30 -13.94 8.27
C ALA A 138 -4.71 -12.55 7.98
N THR A 139 -4.00 -11.99 8.95
CA THR A 139 -3.30 -10.71 8.82
C THR A 139 -1.87 -10.84 9.32
N ILE A 140 -0.96 -10.19 8.63
CA ILE A 140 0.45 -10.04 9.02
C ILE A 140 0.89 -8.60 8.86
N ILE A 141 2.04 -8.28 9.45
CA ILE A 141 2.85 -7.11 9.09
C ILE A 141 4.09 -7.63 8.38
N LEU A 142 4.30 -7.17 7.16
CA LEU A 142 5.44 -7.51 6.34
C LEU A 142 6.46 -6.37 6.38
N ARG A 143 7.69 -6.67 6.78
CA ARG A 143 8.82 -5.74 6.73
C ARG A 143 9.39 -5.76 5.32
N VAL A 144 9.32 -4.63 4.63
CA VAL A 144 9.81 -4.47 3.25
C VAL A 144 10.78 -3.29 3.16
N SER A 145 11.60 -3.25 2.14
CA SER A 145 12.38 -2.06 1.78
C SER A 145 11.44 -1.03 1.13
N CYS A 146 11.63 0.24 1.42
CA CYS A 146 11.01 1.36 0.73
C CYS A 146 12.06 2.46 0.55
N MET A 147 12.57 2.64 -0.65
CA MET A 147 13.74 3.47 -0.93
C MET A 147 14.93 3.04 -0.03
N GLU A 148 15.51 3.96 0.74
CA GLU A 148 16.59 3.68 1.69
C GLU A 148 16.08 3.32 3.10
N ASN A 149 14.78 3.19 3.29
CA ASN A 149 14.14 2.97 4.58
C ASN A 149 13.41 1.62 4.64
N ILE A 150 12.93 1.30 5.83
CA ILE A 150 12.11 0.11 6.08
C ILE A 150 10.66 0.55 6.27
N SER A 151 9.76 -0.17 5.61
CA SER A 151 8.31 -0.03 5.78
C SER A 151 7.69 -1.30 6.36
N TYR A 152 6.68 -1.11 7.19
CA TYR A 152 5.91 -2.18 7.83
C TYR A 152 4.51 -2.23 7.23
N VAL A 153 4.34 -3.03 6.20
CA VAL A 153 3.14 -3.07 5.38
C VAL A 153 2.13 -4.06 5.94
N PRO A 154 0.91 -3.62 6.32
CA PRO A 154 -0.16 -4.53 6.69
C PRO A 154 -0.62 -5.34 5.48
N CYS A 155 -0.73 -6.66 5.63
CA CYS A 155 -1.20 -7.56 4.58
C CYS A 155 -2.36 -8.40 5.10
N ILE A 156 -3.38 -8.58 4.27
CA ILE A 156 -4.58 -9.37 4.55
C ILE A 156 -4.71 -10.52 3.56
N PHE A 157 -5.01 -11.69 4.08
CA PHE A 157 -5.12 -12.94 3.34
C PHE A 157 -6.52 -13.53 3.54
N TRP A 158 -7.12 -14.01 2.47
CA TRP A 158 -8.45 -14.58 2.48
C TRP A 158 -8.44 -16.06 2.12
N GLN A 159 -9.33 -16.85 2.75
CA GLN A 159 -9.64 -18.22 2.39
C GLN A 159 -8.37 -19.10 2.29
N LYS A 160 -8.08 -19.66 1.12
CA LYS A 160 -6.92 -20.52 0.88
C LYS A 160 -5.61 -19.87 1.31
N ASN A 161 -5.41 -18.60 0.95
CA ASN A 161 -4.20 -17.87 1.31
C ASN A 161 -4.11 -17.65 2.82
N ALA A 162 -5.25 -17.43 3.51
CA ALA A 162 -5.29 -17.31 4.97
C ALA A 162 -4.84 -18.59 5.66
N ASN A 163 -5.30 -19.74 5.18
CA ASN A 163 -4.88 -21.04 5.71
C ASN A 163 -3.39 -21.30 5.43
N GLN A 164 -2.89 -20.92 4.27
CA GLN A 164 -1.48 -21.11 3.91
C GLN A 164 -0.53 -20.28 4.79
N ILE A 165 -0.90 -19.03 5.13
CA ILE A 165 -0.03 -18.16 5.92
C ILE A 165 -0.13 -18.42 7.42
N ALA A 166 -1.21 -19.04 7.92
CA ALA A 166 -1.52 -19.14 9.34
C ALA A 166 -0.40 -19.76 10.19
N ASP A 167 0.31 -20.74 9.63
CA ASP A 167 1.34 -21.51 10.32
C ASP A 167 2.77 -21.09 9.99
N ILE A 168 2.94 -20.06 9.12
CA ILE A 168 4.25 -19.55 8.78
C ILE A 168 4.78 -18.69 9.93
N PRO A 169 5.96 -19.03 10.51
CA PRO A 169 6.48 -18.32 11.68
C PRO A 169 6.96 -16.90 11.33
N ALA A 170 7.05 -16.05 12.35
CA ALA A 170 7.75 -14.78 12.28
C ALA A 170 9.23 -15.01 11.91
N GLY A 171 9.82 -14.05 11.19
CA GLY A 171 11.18 -14.13 10.66
C GLY A 171 11.28 -14.78 9.28
N THR A 172 10.24 -15.48 8.82
CA THR A 172 10.21 -16.07 7.47
C THR A 172 10.11 -14.97 6.41
N THR A 173 10.89 -15.10 5.34
CA THR A 173 10.78 -14.25 4.16
C THR A 173 9.74 -14.82 3.21
N ILE A 174 8.81 -13.98 2.77
CA ILE A 174 7.79 -14.38 1.78
C ILE A 174 7.73 -13.40 0.62
N GLU A 175 7.36 -13.91 -0.54
CA GLU A 175 6.99 -13.11 -1.70
C GLU A 175 5.49 -13.24 -1.95
N ILE A 176 4.83 -12.10 -2.13
CA ILE A 176 3.38 -12.02 -2.34
C ILE A 176 3.04 -11.12 -3.51
N THR A 177 1.90 -11.41 -4.14
CA THR A 177 1.24 -10.51 -5.08
C THR A 177 -0.15 -10.18 -4.59
N GLY A 178 -0.64 -8.99 -4.94
CA GLY A 178 -1.96 -8.53 -4.51
C GLY A 178 -2.28 -7.15 -5.03
N ARG A 179 -3.07 -6.40 -4.27
CA ARG A 179 -3.42 -5.00 -4.53
C ARG A 179 -3.40 -4.19 -3.25
N LEU A 180 -3.13 -2.90 -3.35
CA LEU A 180 -3.20 -1.98 -2.22
C LEU A 180 -4.63 -1.48 -2.07
N GLN A 181 -5.32 -1.90 -1.02
CA GLN A 181 -6.70 -1.47 -0.79
C GLN A 181 -6.81 -0.43 0.31
N SER A 182 -7.75 0.48 0.12
CA SER A 182 -8.23 1.41 1.15
C SER A 182 -9.52 0.89 1.77
N ARG A 183 -9.67 1.05 3.08
CA ARG A 183 -10.88 0.68 3.81
C ARG A 183 -11.24 1.75 4.82
N ASN A 184 -12.45 2.27 4.70
CA ASN A 184 -12.98 3.19 5.70
C ASN A 184 -13.53 2.42 6.90
N TYR A 185 -13.28 2.94 8.09
CA TYR A 185 -13.87 2.46 9.33
C TYR A 185 -14.27 3.62 10.24
N ILE A 186 -15.29 3.40 11.05
CA ILE A 186 -15.77 4.40 12.01
C ILE A 186 -15.02 4.19 13.33
N LYS A 187 -14.31 5.24 13.77
CA LYS A 187 -13.70 5.30 15.09
C LYS A 187 -14.55 6.20 15.98
N ARG A 188 -15.01 5.67 17.12
CA ARG A 188 -15.72 6.45 18.14
C ARG A 188 -14.71 7.03 19.12
N VAL A 189 -14.68 8.38 19.20
CA VAL A 189 -13.86 9.14 20.16
C VAL A 189 -14.76 10.18 20.80
N ASP A 190 -14.89 10.16 22.10
CA ASP A 190 -15.68 11.11 22.90
C ASP A 190 -17.12 11.30 22.36
N LYS A 191 -17.81 10.21 22.08
CA LYS A 191 -19.18 10.17 21.51
C LYS A 191 -19.31 10.74 20.06
N LYS A 192 -18.19 11.10 19.43
CA LYS A 192 -18.16 11.50 18.01
C LYS A 192 -17.70 10.34 17.15
N GLU A 193 -18.38 10.14 16.02
CA GLU A 193 -17.98 9.18 15.01
C GLU A 193 -17.05 9.86 14.01
N LEU A 194 -15.85 9.32 13.87
CA LEU A 194 -14.83 9.79 12.93
C LEU A 194 -14.60 8.69 11.89
N THR A 195 -14.85 8.96 10.64
CA THR A 195 -14.45 8.07 9.56
C THR A 195 -12.95 8.16 9.36
N LYS A 196 -12.26 7.04 9.47
CA LYS A 196 -10.83 6.91 9.19
C LYS A 196 -10.61 5.91 8.08
N THR A 197 -9.58 6.15 7.28
CA THR A 197 -9.14 5.23 6.23
C THR A 197 -7.92 4.46 6.71
N THR A 198 -7.92 3.16 6.54
CA THR A 198 -6.74 2.29 6.69
C THR A 198 -6.38 1.70 5.34
N TYR A 199 -5.09 1.32 5.21
CA TYR A 199 -4.56 0.75 3.99
C TYR A 199 -3.90 -0.58 4.33
N GLU A 200 -4.09 -1.55 3.45
CA GLU A 200 -3.52 -2.89 3.58
C GLU A 200 -3.34 -3.52 2.20
N VAL A 201 -2.37 -4.39 2.04
CA VAL A 201 -2.23 -5.19 0.82
C VAL A 201 -3.15 -6.40 0.92
N SER A 202 -4.17 -6.46 0.05
CA SER A 202 -5.03 -7.63 -0.11
C SER A 202 -4.32 -8.63 -1.00
N VAL A 203 -3.82 -9.71 -0.39
CA VAL A 203 -2.98 -10.70 -1.06
C VAL A 203 -3.80 -11.63 -1.92
N SER A 204 -3.47 -11.70 -3.21
CA SER A 204 -4.06 -12.61 -4.17
C SER A 204 -3.32 -13.95 -4.24
N LYS A 205 -1.98 -13.93 -4.01
CA LYS A 205 -1.14 -15.14 -4.09
C LYS A 205 0.11 -14.98 -3.22
N ILE A 206 0.51 -16.06 -2.55
CA ILE A 206 1.85 -16.25 -2.00
C ILE A 206 2.67 -16.94 -3.09
N THR A 207 3.68 -16.27 -3.61
CA THR A 207 4.47 -16.76 -4.75
C THR A 207 5.71 -17.53 -4.32
N ASN A 208 6.27 -17.17 -3.16
CA ASN A 208 7.43 -17.86 -2.61
C ASN A 208 7.44 -17.79 -1.07
N VAL A 209 8.06 -18.78 -0.42
CA VAL A 209 8.32 -18.84 1.02
C VAL A 209 9.77 -19.28 1.21
N ILE A 210 10.58 -18.43 1.80
CA ILE A 210 12.01 -18.68 2.05
C ILE A 210 12.17 -18.86 3.57
N TRP A 211 12.43 -20.08 3.97
CA TRP A 211 12.66 -20.42 5.38
C TRP A 211 14.09 -19.97 5.73
N ASN A 212 14.21 -19.14 6.75
CA ASN A 212 15.50 -18.79 7.34
C ASN A 212 15.85 -19.91 8.34
N ASP A 213 16.91 -20.66 8.03
CA ASP A 213 17.49 -21.68 8.92
C ASP A 213 18.09 -21.05 10.18
#